data_f338978740a3b950b537d14a59ec900b
#
_entry.id   f338978740a3b950b537d14a59ec900b
#
_cell.length_a   1.000
_cell.length_b   1.000
_cell.length_c   1.000
_cell.angle_alpha   90.00
_cell.angle_beta   90.00
_cell.angle_gamma   90.00
#
_symmetry.space_group_name_H-M   'P 1'
#
loop_
_entity.id
_entity.type
_entity.pdbx_description
1 polymer ?
#
loop_
_entity_poly.entity_id
_entity_poly.type
_entity_poly.pdbx_seq_one_letter_code
_entity_poly.pdbx_strand_id
1 'polypeptide(L)'
;MKTHKELNVWKDSIDLVVEVYRITKLFPKEELYGIVSQIRRSAVSVPANISEGSARNYSKEFIRFLRIAQASLSELETLIQISSRLNFLNEDNYQSLQGKIFKINAQLSGLIKSISQNYIDYDPSTR
;
A
#
# COMPACT_ATOMS: atom_id res chain seq x y z
N MET A 1 0.55 20.48 -9.69
CA MET A 1 0.77 19.09 -9.28
C MET A 1 -0.53 18.52 -8.70
N LYS A 2 -0.86 17.30 -9.05
CA LYS A 2 -2.07 16.64 -8.54
C LYS A 2 -1.94 16.39 -7.04
N THR A 3 -3.03 16.54 -6.30
CA THR A 3 -3.06 16.13 -4.91
C THR A 3 -3.09 14.60 -4.85
N HIS A 4 -2.78 14.03 -3.68
CA HIS A 4 -2.86 12.58 -3.51
C HIS A 4 -4.26 12.04 -3.82
N LYS A 5 -5.31 12.86 -3.58
CA LYS A 5 -6.70 12.45 -3.82
C LYS A 5 -6.99 12.19 -5.30
N GLU A 6 -6.19 12.72 -6.21
CA GLU A 6 -6.36 12.52 -7.64
C GLU A 6 -5.58 11.31 -8.16
N LEU A 7 -4.70 10.73 -7.34
CA LEU A 7 -3.89 9.60 -7.76
C LEU A 7 -4.71 8.31 -7.70
N ASN A 8 -4.73 7.56 -8.80
CA ASN A 8 -5.45 6.30 -8.86
C ASN A 8 -4.92 5.29 -7.84
N VAL A 9 -3.60 5.27 -7.64
CA VAL A 9 -2.98 4.36 -6.68
C VAL A 9 -3.44 4.64 -5.25
N TRP A 10 -3.66 5.92 -4.91
CA TRP A 10 -4.19 6.26 -3.59
C TRP A 10 -5.63 5.76 -3.44
N LYS A 11 -6.47 5.99 -4.45
CA LYS A 11 -7.86 5.53 -4.45
C LYS A 11 -7.94 4.01 -4.34
N ASP A 12 -7.13 3.31 -5.12
CA ASP A 12 -7.10 1.84 -5.09
C ASP A 12 -6.60 1.32 -3.75
N SER A 13 -5.64 2.01 -3.13
CA SER A 13 -5.14 1.61 -1.81
C SER A 13 -6.16 1.82 -0.70
N ILE A 14 -7.00 2.86 -0.81
CA ILE A 14 -8.13 3.05 0.12
C ILE A 14 -9.11 1.88 -0.03
N ASP A 15 -9.44 1.50 -1.27
CA ASP A 15 -10.31 0.35 -1.52
C ASP A 15 -9.74 -0.94 -0.92
N LEU A 16 -8.42 -1.11 -1.03
CA LEU A 16 -7.74 -2.27 -0.42
C LEU A 16 -7.93 -2.27 1.09
N VAL A 17 -7.77 -1.12 1.75
CA VAL A 17 -7.95 -1.02 3.21
C VAL A 17 -9.38 -1.45 3.60
N VAL A 18 -10.37 -0.93 2.89
CA VAL A 18 -11.79 -1.26 3.16
C VAL A 18 -12.02 -2.77 3.00
N GLU A 19 -11.48 -3.37 1.94
CA GLU A 19 -11.58 -4.80 1.69
C GLU A 19 -10.90 -5.61 2.79
N VAL A 20 -9.72 -5.19 3.21
CA VAL A 20 -8.98 -5.83 4.31
C VAL A 20 -9.81 -5.84 5.60
N TYR A 21 -10.44 -4.73 5.93
CA TYR A 21 -11.27 -4.64 7.13
C TYR A 21 -12.48 -5.57 7.02
N ARG A 22 -13.12 -5.60 5.85
CA ARG A 22 -14.26 -6.47 5.60
C ARG A 22 -13.89 -7.94 5.77
N ILE A 23 -12.79 -8.36 5.19
CA ILE A 23 -12.35 -9.76 5.21
C ILE A 23 -11.86 -10.16 6.60
N THR A 24 -11.10 -9.30 7.27
CA THR A 24 -10.53 -9.65 8.59
C THR A 24 -11.58 -9.71 9.69
N LYS A 25 -12.77 -9.16 9.48
CA LYS A 25 -13.88 -9.36 10.41
C LYS A 25 -14.28 -10.84 10.51
N LEU A 26 -13.95 -11.62 9.49
CA LEU A 26 -14.28 -13.06 9.44
C LEU A 26 -13.20 -13.93 10.09
N PHE A 27 -12.08 -13.35 10.48
CA PHE A 27 -10.99 -14.07 11.14
C PHE A 27 -11.40 -14.49 12.56
N PRO A 28 -10.73 -15.51 13.15
CA PRO A 28 -10.98 -15.88 14.55
C PRO A 28 -10.84 -14.67 15.47
N LYS A 29 -11.77 -14.54 16.42
CA LYS A 29 -11.80 -13.38 17.33
C LYS A 29 -10.53 -13.25 18.16
N GLU A 30 -9.90 -14.36 18.51
CA GLU A 30 -8.65 -14.38 19.27
C GLU A 30 -7.49 -13.76 18.50
N GLU A 31 -7.63 -13.55 17.18
CA GLU A 31 -6.60 -12.94 16.36
C GLU A 31 -6.75 -11.43 16.22
N LEU A 32 -7.76 -10.83 16.86
CA LEU A 32 -8.04 -9.39 16.73
C LEU A 32 -6.83 -8.54 17.11
N TYR A 33 -6.16 -8.88 18.19
CA TYR A 33 -4.98 -8.14 18.66
C TYR A 33 -3.67 -8.80 18.23
N GLY A 34 -3.75 -9.80 17.36
CA GLY A 34 -2.60 -10.48 16.78
C GLY A 34 -2.48 -10.12 15.30
N ILE A 35 -2.66 -11.14 14.44
CA ILE A 35 -2.43 -10.96 13.00
C ILE A 35 -3.40 -9.96 12.36
N VAL A 36 -4.63 -9.87 12.86
CA VAL A 36 -5.61 -8.90 12.32
C VAL A 36 -5.11 -7.47 12.51
N SER A 37 -4.60 -7.16 13.70
CA SER A 37 -4.05 -5.84 14.00
C SER A 37 -2.88 -5.50 13.06
N GLN A 38 -1.99 -6.47 12.83
CA GLN A 38 -0.84 -6.28 11.94
C GLN A 38 -1.27 -6.08 10.49
N ILE A 39 -2.22 -6.87 10.02
CA ILE A 39 -2.76 -6.78 8.65
C ILE A 39 -3.37 -5.38 8.43
N ARG A 40 -4.22 -4.96 9.34
CA ARG A 40 -4.90 -3.65 9.22
C ARG A 40 -3.91 -2.51 9.24
N ARG A 41 -2.90 -2.57 10.11
CA ARG A 41 -1.89 -1.52 10.20
C ARG A 41 -1.05 -1.43 8.94
N SER A 42 -0.60 -2.56 8.40
CA SER A 42 0.18 -2.56 7.17
C SER A 42 -0.65 -2.05 5.98
N ALA A 43 -1.93 -2.42 5.92
CA ALA A 43 -2.81 -1.95 4.85
C ALA A 43 -3.00 -0.44 4.91
N VAL A 44 -3.32 0.12 6.09
CA VAL A 44 -3.52 1.57 6.28
C VAL A 44 -2.26 2.35 5.96
N SER A 45 -1.09 1.78 6.24
CA SER A 45 0.20 2.43 5.97
C SER A 45 0.40 2.73 4.48
N VAL A 46 -0.21 1.97 3.57
CA VAL A 46 -0.05 2.20 2.12
C VAL A 46 -0.61 3.56 1.71
N PRO A 47 -1.93 3.83 1.84
CA PRO A 47 -2.45 5.14 1.47
C PRO A 47 -1.89 6.28 2.33
N ALA A 48 -1.59 6.02 3.59
CA ALA A 48 -1.04 7.05 4.48
C ALA A 48 0.31 7.56 3.96
N ASN A 49 1.18 6.65 3.51
CA ASN A 49 2.49 7.04 2.98
C ASN A 49 2.39 7.69 1.60
N ILE A 50 1.44 7.28 0.77
CA ILE A 50 1.20 7.93 -0.52
C ILE A 50 0.81 9.40 -0.29
N SER A 51 -0.13 9.65 0.62
CA SER A 51 -0.57 11.01 0.91
C SER A 51 0.52 11.84 1.55
N GLU A 52 1.29 11.25 2.47
CA GLU A 52 2.40 11.95 3.14
C GLU A 52 3.45 12.37 2.13
N GLY A 53 3.80 11.48 1.21
CA GLY A 53 4.79 11.76 0.18
C GLY A 53 4.33 12.82 -0.79
N SER A 54 3.05 12.78 -1.20
CA SER A 54 2.52 13.74 -2.15
C SER A 54 2.44 15.16 -1.58
N ALA A 55 2.40 15.29 -0.26
CA ALA A 55 2.39 16.57 0.42
C ALA A 55 3.77 17.23 0.49
N ARG A 56 4.83 16.48 0.17
CA ARG A 56 6.19 17.01 0.15
C ARG A 56 6.41 17.83 -1.12
N ASN A 57 7.33 18.79 -1.05
CA ASN A 57 7.51 19.74 -2.15
C ASN A 57 8.51 19.29 -3.20
N TYR A 58 9.12 18.10 -3.07
CA TYR A 58 10.12 17.65 -4.04
C TYR A 58 10.12 16.14 -4.19
N SER A 59 10.55 15.73 -5.37
CA SER A 59 10.40 14.38 -5.89
C SER A 59 11.13 13.32 -5.08
N LYS A 60 12.32 13.65 -4.58
CA LYS A 60 13.13 12.70 -3.81
C LYS A 60 12.38 12.21 -2.56
N GLU A 61 11.73 13.14 -1.84
CA GLU A 61 10.95 12.78 -0.66
C GLU A 61 9.68 12.02 -1.03
N PHE A 62 9.02 12.40 -2.14
CA PHE A 62 7.85 11.67 -2.61
C PHE A 62 8.22 10.20 -2.89
N ILE A 63 9.32 9.98 -3.61
CA ILE A 63 9.80 8.63 -3.91
C ILE A 63 10.09 7.85 -2.62
N ARG A 64 10.71 8.49 -1.63
CA ARG A 64 11.01 7.84 -0.35
C ARG A 64 9.73 7.30 0.30
N PHE A 65 8.69 8.11 0.36
CA PHE A 65 7.41 7.68 0.95
C PHE A 65 6.72 6.61 0.12
N LEU A 66 6.82 6.66 -1.21
CA LEU A 66 6.26 5.62 -2.06
C LEU A 66 6.97 4.28 -1.84
N ARG A 67 8.28 4.30 -1.59
CA ARG A 67 9.02 3.08 -1.26
C ARG A 67 8.62 2.52 0.11
N ILE A 68 8.31 3.39 1.07
CA ILE A 68 7.77 2.95 2.36
C ILE A 68 6.39 2.28 2.14
N ALA A 69 5.56 2.87 1.27
CA ALA A 69 4.28 2.26 0.91
C ALA A 69 4.47 0.88 0.30
N GLN A 70 5.47 0.70 -0.58
CA GLN A 70 5.78 -0.62 -1.16
C GLN A 70 6.22 -1.61 -0.10
N ALA A 71 7.04 -1.18 0.87
CA ALA A 71 7.46 -2.04 1.97
C ALA A 71 6.28 -2.49 2.80
N SER A 72 5.34 -1.57 3.08
CA SER A 72 4.11 -1.89 3.82
C SER A 72 3.25 -2.90 3.04
N LEU A 73 3.20 -2.73 1.73
CA LEU A 73 2.45 -3.64 0.86
C LEU A 73 3.05 -5.05 0.86
N SER A 74 4.38 -5.15 0.89
CA SER A 74 5.08 -6.44 0.99
C SER A 74 4.80 -7.11 2.33
N GLU A 75 4.77 -6.35 3.42
CA GLU A 75 4.40 -6.86 4.73
C GLU A 75 2.97 -7.39 4.71
N LEU A 76 2.05 -6.63 4.13
CA LEU A 76 0.65 -7.04 3.99
C LEU A 76 0.54 -8.35 3.21
N GLU A 77 1.24 -8.45 2.08
CA GLU A 77 1.24 -9.66 1.27
C GLU A 77 1.70 -10.87 2.08
N THR A 78 2.77 -10.71 2.86
CA THR A 78 3.29 -11.77 3.71
C THR A 78 2.26 -12.22 4.75
N LEU A 79 1.62 -11.26 5.42
CA LEU A 79 0.60 -11.56 6.43
C LEU A 79 -0.63 -12.26 5.83
N ILE A 80 -1.02 -11.88 4.61
CA ILE A 80 -2.11 -12.53 3.89
C ILE A 80 -1.73 -13.97 3.52
N GLN A 81 -0.49 -14.20 3.11
CA GLN A 81 0.02 -15.54 2.82
C GLN A 81 -0.06 -16.42 4.08
N ILE A 82 0.41 -15.91 5.20
CA ILE A 82 0.37 -16.62 6.48
C ILE A 82 -1.09 -16.96 6.84
N SER A 83 -1.98 -15.98 6.71
CA SER A 83 -3.40 -16.14 7.03
C SER A 83 -4.06 -17.20 6.17
N SER A 84 -3.69 -17.27 4.89
CA SER A 84 -4.20 -18.30 3.98
C SER A 84 -3.76 -19.69 4.44
N ARG A 85 -2.51 -19.84 4.81
CA ARG A 85 -1.99 -21.14 5.28
C ARG A 85 -2.57 -21.56 6.63
N LEU A 86 -2.99 -20.61 7.44
CA LEU A 86 -3.67 -20.89 8.70
C LEU A 86 -5.17 -21.09 8.52
N ASN A 87 -5.66 -21.03 7.29
CA ASN A 87 -7.08 -21.17 6.93
C ASN A 87 -7.97 -20.10 7.58
N PHE A 88 -7.43 -18.89 7.78
CA PHE A 88 -8.20 -17.77 8.31
C PHE A 88 -9.05 -17.07 7.24
N LEU A 89 -8.70 -17.24 5.96
CA LEU A 89 -9.48 -16.70 4.85
C LEU A 89 -9.61 -17.75 3.76
N ASN A 90 -10.73 -17.68 3.01
CA ASN A 90 -10.97 -18.61 1.93
C ASN A 90 -10.19 -18.23 0.67
N GLU A 91 -10.20 -19.14 -0.32
CA GLU A 91 -9.44 -18.95 -1.55
C GLU A 91 -9.90 -17.73 -2.34
N ASP A 92 -11.21 -17.48 -2.42
CA ASP A 92 -11.73 -16.33 -3.15
C ASP A 92 -11.25 -15.01 -2.55
N ASN A 93 -11.29 -14.89 -1.24
CA ASN A 93 -10.80 -13.69 -0.54
C ASN A 93 -9.30 -13.55 -0.69
N TYR A 94 -8.57 -14.68 -0.62
CA TYR A 94 -7.12 -14.68 -0.81
C TYR A 94 -6.77 -14.15 -2.20
N GLN A 95 -7.40 -14.67 -3.25
CA GLN A 95 -7.12 -14.24 -4.63
C GLN A 95 -7.51 -12.78 -4.86
N SER A 96 -8.63 -12.35 -4.29
CA SER A 96 -9.05 -10.95 -4.40
C SER A 96 -8.02 -9.99 -3.81
N LEU A 97 -7.53 -10.29 -2.61
CA LEU A 97 -6.54 -9.45 -1.95
C LEU A 97 -5.20 -9.46 -2.71
N GLN A 98 -4.74 -10.63 -3.13
CA GLN A 98 -3.47 -10.74 -3.86
C GLN A 98 -3.53 -9.98 -5.19
N GLY A 99 -4.67 -10.04 -5.89
CA GLY A 99 -4.84 -9.29 -7.13
C GLY A 99 -4.75 -7.78 -6.91
N LYS A 100 -5.40 -7.28 -5.85
CA LYS A 100 -5.35 -5.85 -5.51
C LYS A 100 -3.95 -5.42 -5.09
N ILE A 101 -3.28 -6.23 -4.29
CA ILE A 101 -1.91 -5.97 -3.85
C ILE A 101 -0.97 -5.89 -5.06
N PHE A 102 -1.08 -6.84 -5.97
CA PHE A 102 -0.27 -6.87 -7.19
C PHE A 102 -0.47 -5.60 -8.02
N LYS A 103 -1.73 -5.22 -8.23
CA LYS A 103 -2.07 -4.04 -9.02
C LYS A 103 -1.50 -2.77 -8.39
N ILE A 104 -1.67 -2.61 -7.08
CA ILE A 104 -1.18 -1.42 -6.37
C ILE A 104 0.34 -1.36 -6.42
N ASN A 105 1.02 -2.49 -6.25
CA ASN A 105 2.48 -2.52 -6.33
C ASN A 105 2.97 -2.08 -7.71
N ALA A 106 2.31 -2.54 -8.78
CA ALA A 106 2.64 -2.12 -10.15
C ALA A 106 2.42 -0.63 -10.34
N GLN A 107 1.33 -0.09 -9.79
CA GLN A 107 1.04 1.35 -9.86
C GLN A 107 2.08 2.17 -9.11
N LEU A 108 2.52 1.70 -7.92
CA LEU A 108 3.56 2.39 -7.15
C LEU A 108 4.87 2.39 -7.92
N SER A 109 5.25 1.26 -8.50
CA SER A 109 6.48 1.16 -9.30
C SER A 109 6.43 2.10 -10.50
N GLY A 110 5.28 2.16 -11.19
CA GLY A 110 5.10 3.06 -12.32
C GLY A 110 5.19 4.52 -11.93
N LEU A 111 4.58 4.88 -10.80
CA LEU A 111 4.62 6.25 -10.29
C LEU A 111 6.05 6.65 -9.89
N ILE A 112 6.76 5.78 -9.19
CA ILE A 112 8.16 6.01 -8.81
C ILE A 112 9.01 6.24 -10.06
N LYS A 113 8.84 5.41 -11.08
CA LYS A 113 9.57 5.54 -12.33
C LYS A 113 9.29 6.88 -13.01
N SER A 114 8.02 7.27 -13.07
CA SER A 114 7.59 8.54 -13.67
C SER A 114 8.21 9.73 -12.93
N ILE A 115 8.15 9.72 -11.60
CA ILE A 115 8.71 10.80 -10.79
C ILE A 115 10.24 10.83 -10.93
N SER A 116 10.90 9.67 -10.97
CA SER A 116 12.35 9.57 -11.11
C SER A 116 12.83 10.19 -12.42
N GLN A 117 12.10 10.00 -13.50
CA GLN A 117 12.43 10.60 -14.80
C GLN A 117 12.36 12.13 -14.73
N ASN A 118 11.35 12.67 -14.07
CA ASN A 118 11.22 14.12 -13.88
C ASN A 118 12.24 14.65 -12.89
N TYR A 119 12.64 13.85 -11.90
CA TYR A 119 13.64 14.23 -10.89
C TYR A 119 15.03 14.43 -11.51
N ILE A 120 15.35 13.69 -12.57
CA ILE A 120 16.63 13.85 -13.29
C ILE A 120 16.74 15.27 -13.85
N ASP A 121 15.63 15.87 -14.26
CA ASP A 121 15.60 17.22 -14.83
C ASP A 121 15.64 18.32 -13.76
N TYR A 122 15.34 17.97 -12.51
CA TYR A 122 15.32 18.96 -11.41
C TYR A 122 15.82 18.31 -10.12
N ASP A 123 16.93 18.80 -9.63
CA ASP A 123 17.50 18.36 -8.36
C ASP A 123 17.75 19.59 -7.47
N PRO A 124 16.97 19.75 -6.38
CA PRO A 124 17.15 20.88 -5.48
C PRO A 124 18.54 20.94 -4.86
N SER A 125 19.23 19.81 -4.75
CA SER A 125 20.56 19.75 -4.11
C SER A 125 21.66 20.34 -4.98
N THR A 126 21.39 20.59 -6.26
CA THR A 126 22.39 21.12 -7.19
C THR A 126 22.38 22.66 -7.29
N ARG A 127 21.52 23.32 -6.56
CA ARG A 127 21.46 24.78 -6.55
C ARG A 127 22.57 25.41 -5.74
#